data_72c5a04b53d539126e4bedc4b9fb10f5
#
_entry.id   72c5a04b53d539126e4bedc4b9fb10f5
#
_cell.length_a   1.000
_cell.length_b   1.000
_cell.length_c   1.000
_cell.angle_alpha   90.00
_cell.angle_beta   90.00
_cell.angle_gamma   90.00
#
_symmetry.space_group_name_H-M   'P 1'
#
loop_
_entity.id
_entity.type
_entity.pdbx_description
1 polymer ?
#
loop_
_entity_poly.entity_id
_entity_poly.type
_entity_poly.pdbx_seq_one_letter_code
_entity_poly.pdbx_strand_id
1 'polypeptide(L)'
;MSKPAFSETDLVASICRESFYEFLKEFWDVIIPEEPVWNWHIEYLCDQLQTMAERVFQNKPKKYDLVINVSPGSTKSTIASVAFPAWTWTRFPTARHICGSHAFDLGMDLSRKCRDIISEQDRHDNKPSFHDCFPNIKLREDQNTKGYFANTMGGMRKSVTVGGKSPVGFHGHFIVIDDPIDPQKVLSEAEIQKANSWMNETLPSRKVDKAVTPMILIMQRLHQNDPTGNRLAQKDKGGKVKHISLPADLEEGYELKPRFLKKYYQDGLMDESRMPRHILREARNQLGEFGYSGQYGQSPVPLGGGMFKVDRIVLDQEPVPARIRRRVRFWDKAGTAGGGAYTVGLLLGLDKDDRYWVLDVVRGQWDSSQREKVIEQTALVDGRDVIIGIEQEPGSGGKESAEATVRRLAGFRVKVDRPTGDKAWRADPFSSQVNGHNVSMKPADWNQSFLEELRFFPASTYKDQVDAASGAFNMLAIIRRKVGALV
;
A
#
# COMPACT_ATOMS: atom_id res chain seq x y z
N MET A 1 36.41 -47.30 -13.72
CA MET A 1 35.24 -46.49 -14.12
C MET A 1 35.56 -45.04 -13.78
N SER A 2 35.86 -44.22 -14.76
CA SER A 2 36.08 -42.79 -14.58
C SER A 2 34.75 -42.17 -14.14
N LYS A 3 34.74 -41.35 -13.05
CA LYS A 3 33.59 -40.51 -12.69
C LYS A 3 33.21 -39.71 -13.94
N PRO A 4 31.92 -39.65 -14.32
CA PRO A 4 31.51 -38.80 -15.41
C PRO A 4 31.94 -37.38 -15.04
N ALA A 5 32.74 -36.73 -15.91
CA ALA A 5 33.06 -35.35 -15.78
C ALA A 5 31.75 -34.56 -15.91
N PHE A 6 31.39 -33.81 -14.90
CA PHE A 6 30.26 -32.85 -15.00
C PHE A 6 30.58 -31.88 -16.16
N SER A 7 29.66 -31.74 -17.11
CA SER A 7 29.77 -30.77 -18.15
C SER A 7 29.50 -29.36 -17.59
N GLU A 8 29.99 -28.32 -18.27
CA GLU A 8 29.66 -26.93 -17.95
C GLU A 8 28.15 -26.69 -17.91
N THR A 9 27.42 -27.29 -18.85
CA THR A 9 25.96 -27.27 -18.91
C THR A 9 25.30 -27.87 -17.67
N ASP A 10 25.83 -29.01 -17.15
CA ASP A 10 25.30 -29.62 -15.91
C ASP A 10 25.52 -28.71 -14.72
N LEU A 11 26.64 -28.04 -14.65
CA LEU A 11 26.95 -27.06 -13.59
C LEU A 11 25.98 -25.87 -13.64
N VAL A 12 25.82 -25.25 -14.81
CA VAL A 12 24.87 -24.14 -15.03
C VAL A 12 23.44 -24.57 -14.67
N ALA A 13 23.01 -25.74 -15.15
CA ALA A 13 21.69 -26.30 -14.83
C ALA A 13 21.50 -26.48 -13.31
N SER A 14 22.52 -26.96 -12.59
CA SER A 14 22.46 -27.12 -11.14
C SER A 14 22.34 -25.76 -10.42
N ILE A 15 23.18 -24.78 -10.76
CA ILE A 15 23.16 -23.45 -10.17
C ILE A 15 21.79 -22.78 -10.41
N CYS A 16 21.30 -22.83 -11.65
CA CYS A 16 20.01 -22.24 -12.02
C CYS A 16 18.82 -22.91 -11.31
N ARG A 17 18.87 -24.22 -11.02
CA ARG A 17 17.85 -24.89 -10.23
C ARG A 17 17.83 -24.42 -8.79
N GLU A 18 19.00 -24.27 -8.17
CA GLU A 18 19.12 -23.93 -6.76
C GLU A 18 18.86 -22.44 -6.47
N SER A 19 19.11 -21.55 -7.42
CA SER A 19 18.96 -20.12 -7.26
C SER A 19 18.14 -19.48 -8.39
N PHE A 20 17.02 -18.88 -8.03
CA PHE A 20 16.22 -18.08 -8.98
C PHE A 20 16.97 -16.84 -9.45
N TYR A 21 17.77 -16.23 -8.59
CA TYR A 21 18.59 -15.07 -8.97
C TYR A 21 19.65 -15.43 -9.99
N GLU A 22 20.37 -16.56 -9.81
CA GLU A 22 21.35 -17.03 -10.79
C GLU A 22 20.67 -17.45 -12.11
N PHE A 23 19.47 -18.05 -12.06
CA PHE A 23 18.67 -18.31 -13.26
C PHE A 23 18.35 -17.02 -14.02
N LEU A 24 17.93 -15.97 -13.33
CA LEU A 24 17.63 -14.67 -13.95
C LEU A 24 18.89 -14.08 -14.62
N LYS A 25 20.03 -14.19 -13.96
CA LYS A 25 21.31 -13.71 -14.51
C LYS A 25 21.73 -14.50 -15.75
N GLU A 26 21.60 -15.80 -15.68
CA GLU A 26 22.01 -16.71 -16.76
C GLU A 26 21.18 -16.46 -18.03
N PHE A 27 19.86 -16.29 -17.90
CA PHE A 27 18.96 -16.13 -19.04
C PHE A 27 18.56 -14.67 -19.32
N TRP A 28 19.31 -13.70 -18.80
CA TRP A 28 18.99 -12.27 -19.00
C TRP A 28 19.03 -11.83 -20.45
N ASP A 29 20.06 -12.21 -21.18
CA ASP A 29 20.28 -11.87 -22.59
C ASP A 29 19.17 -12.38 -23.54
N VAL A 30 18.49 -13.45 -23.16
CA VAL A 30 17.29 -13.94 -23.88
C VAL A 30 16.09 -13.01 -23.68
N ILE A 31 16.00 -12.34 -22.55
CA ILE A 31 14.85 -11.51 -22.16
C ILE A 31 15.02 -10.07 -22.63
N ILE A 32 16.22 -9.54 -22.41
CA ILE A 32 16.58 -8.13 -22.62
C ILE A 32 17.99 -8.09 -23.24
N PRO A 33 18.14 -7.51 -24.44
CA PRO A 33 19.44 -7.48 -25.12
C PRO A 33 20.45 -6.50 -24.50
N GLU A 34 19.95 -5.52 -23.72
CA GLU A 34 20.81 -4.54 -23.05
C GLU A 34 21.52 -5.17 -21.85
N GLU A 35 22.76 -4.74 -21.61
CA GLU A 35 23.55 -5.17 -20.44
C GLU A 35 22.79 -4.91 -19.13
N PRO A 36 22.78 -5.89 -18.23
CA PRO A 36 22.04 -5.78 -16.99
C PRO A 36 22.72 -4.86 -15.98
N VAL A 37 21.94 -4.01 -15.33
CA VAL A 37 22.38 -3.26 -14.15
C VAL A 37 21.88 -4.01 -12.90
N TRP A 38 22.74 -4.83 -12.34
CA TRP A 38 22.42 -5.60 -11.15
C TRP A 38 22.44 -4.70 -9.91
N ASN A 39 21.36 -4.79 -9.10
CA ASN A 39 21.25 -4.06 -7.86
C ASN A 39 20.63 -5.01 -6.79
N TRP A 40 20.92 -4.76 -5.52
CA TRP A 40 20.52 -5.57 -4.36
C TRP A 40 19.02 -5.90 -4.31
N HIS A 41 18.14 -5.01 -4.78
CA HIS A 41 16.69 -5.23 -4.75
C HIS A 41 16.26 -6.35 -5.71
N ILE A 42 16.98 -6.59 -6.80
CA ILE A 42 16.69 -7.66 -7.76
C ILE A 42 16.90 -9.02 -7.08
N GLU A 43 18.08 -9.21 -6.46
CA GLU A 43 18.39 -10.42 -5.69
C GLU A 43 17.38 -10.63 -4.57
N TYR A 44 17.12 -9.59 -3.78
CA TYR A 44 16.14 -9.66 -2.69
C TYR A 44 14.74 -10.08 -3.16
N LEU A 45 14.25 -9.55 -4.28
CA LEU A 45 12.95 -9.92 -4.83
C LEU A 45 12.95 -11.37 -5.35
N CYS A 46 14.02 -11.81 -6.00
CA CYS A 46 14.19 -13.20 -6.41
C CYS A 46 14.13 -14.15 -5.21
N ASP A 47 14.83 -13.85 -4.12
CA ASP A 47 14.84 -14.65 -2.88
C ASP A 47 13.44 -14.75 -2.25
N GLN A 48 12.67 -13.65 -2.26
CA GLN A 48 11.31 -13.67 -1.71
C GLN A 48 10.37 -14.56 -2.54
N LEU A 49 10.47 -14.50 -3.85
CA LEU A 49 9.70 -15.34 -4.77
C LEU A 49 10.14 -16.80 -4.68
N GLN A 50 11.43 -17.08 -4.62
CA GLN A 50 11.99 -18.43 -4.43
C GLN A 50 11.51 -19.03 -3.10
N THR A 51 11.64 -18.32 -1.99
CA THR A 51 11.17 -18.77 -0.67
C THR A 51 9.68 -19.15 -0.68
N MET A 52 8.87 -18.44 -1.44
CA MET A 52 7.46 -18.74 -1.61
C MET A 52 7.25 -19.98 -2.49
N ALA A 53 7.97 -20.08 -3.60
CA ALA A 53 7.86 -21.18 -4.55
C ALA A 53 8.26 -22.53 -3.92
N GLU A 54 9.31 -22.57 -3.11
CA GLU A 54 9.76 -23.78 -2.43
C GLU A 54 8.70 -24.39 -1.52
N ARG A 55 7.83 -23.55 -0.91
CA ARG A 55 6.69 -24.07 -0.13
C ARG A 55 5.65 -24.74 -1.03
N VAL A 56 5.40 -24.16 -2.22
CA VAL A 56 4.49 -24.74 -3.21
C VAL A 56 5.05 -26.06 -3.74
N PHE A 57 6.34 -26.13 -4.06
CA PHE A 57 7.02 -27.37 -4.51
C PHE A 57 6.91 -28.49 -3.48
N GLN A 58 6.95 -28.13 -2.19
CA GLN A 58 6.84 -29.06 -1.08
C GLN A 58 5.38 -29.34 -0.64
N ASN A 59 4.41 -28.79 -1.37
CA ASN A 59 2.98 -28.83 -1.02
C ASN A 59 2.68 -28.38 0.42
N LYS A 60 3.44 -27.38 0.93
CA LYS A 60 3.27 -26.82 2.27
C LYS A 60 2.32 -25.64 2.24
N PRO A 61 1.44 -25.46 3.25
CA PRO A 61 0.57 -24.31 3.34
C PRO A 61 1.35 -22.99 3.22
N LYS A 62 0.84 -22.05 2.43
CA LYS A 62 1.45 -20.73 2.28
C LYS A 62 1.50 -20.00 3.62
N LYS A 63 2.56 -19.25 3.89
CA LYS A 63 2.65 -18.40 5.08
C LYS A 63 1.83 -17.11 4.91
N TYR A 64 1.82 -16.57 3.70
CA TYR A 64 1.20 -15.28 3.33
C TYR A 64 1.01 -15.19 1.81
N ASP A 65 0.18 -14.28 1.36
CA ASP A 65 0.21 -13.73 0.01
C ASP A 65 1.25 -12.60 -0.04
N LEU A 66 1.90 -12.36 -1.18
CA LEU A 66 3.00 -11.40 -1.31
C LEU A 66 2.53 -10.16 -2.05
N VAL A 67 2.78 -8.99 -1.48
CA VAL A 67 2.56 -7.69 -2.11
C VAL A 67 3.89 -6.96 -2.21
N ILE A 68 4.30 -6.61 -3.43
CA ILE A 68 5.55 -5.93 -3.75
C ILE A 68 5.23 -4.60 -4.42
N ASN A 69 5.68 -3.52 -3.80
CA ASN A 69 5.61 -2.18 -4.38
C ASN A 69 7.01 -1.65 -4.63
N VAL A 70 7.28 -1.34 -5.87
CA VAL A 70 8.57 -0.83 -6.32
C VAL A 70 8.37 0.05 -7.57
N SER A 71 9.23 1.03 -7.76
CA SER A 71 9.14 2.04 -8.81
C SER A 71 9.18 1.47 -10.23
N PRO A 72 8.71 2.24 -11.23
CA PRO A 72 8.93 1.92 -12.64
C PRO A 72 10.42 1.75 -12.94
N GLY A 73 10.76 0.91 -13.93
CA GLY A 73 12.14 0.66 -14.33
C GLY A 73 12.98 -0.20 -13.36
N SER A 74 12.37 -0.76 -12.31
CA SER A 74 13.03 -1.61 -11.29
C SER A 74 13.11 -3.10 -11.64
N THR A 75 12.92 -3.47 -12.89
CA THR A 75 12.97 -4.88 -13.36
C THR A 75 11.85 -5.79 -12.82
N LYS A 76 10.86 -5.23 -12.11
CA LYS A 76 9.82 -5.96 -11.39
C LYS A 76 9.04 -6.98 -12.25
N SER A 77 8.60 -6.58 -13.44
CA SER A 77 7.82 -7.43 -14.36
C SER A 77 8.68 -8.53 -14.97
N THR A 78 9.95 -8.24 -15.28
CA THR A 78 10.91 -9.23 -15.77
C THR A 78 11.14 -10.32 -14.72
N ILE A 79 11.28 -9.95 -13.46
CA ILE A 79 11.45 -10.91 -12.36
C ILE A 79 10.19 -11.76 -12.20
N ALA A 80 9.03 -11.13 -11.92
CA ALA A 80 7.85 -11.85 -11.45
C ALA A 80 7.01 -12.48 -12.56
N SER A 81 6.93 -11.84 -13.74
CA SER A 81 6.01 -12.26 -14.81
C SER A 81 6.69 -12.97 -15.97
N VAL A 82 8.02 -12.82 -16.09
CA VAL A 82 8.81 -13.43 -17.17
C VAL A 82 9.68 -14.56 -16.63
N ALA A 83 10.69 -14.26 -15.82
CA ALA A 83 11.68 -15.25 -15.38
C ALA A 83 11.15 -16.24 -14.33
N PHE A 84 10.34 -15.77 -13.37
CA PHE A 84 9.81 -16.60 -12.31
C PHE A 84 9.00 -17.81 -12.80
N PRO A 85 8.04 -17.69 -13.73
CA PRO A 85 7.32 -18.83 -14.26
C PRO A 85 8.23 -19.85 -14.98
N ALA A 86 9.24 -19.37 -15.74
CA ALA A 86 10.19 -20.23 -16.43
C ALA A 86 11.09 -20.98 -15.42
N TRP A 87 11.62 -20.26 -14.42
CA TRP A 87 12.45 -20.85 -13.37
C TRP A 87 11.70 -21.92 -12.57
N THR A 88 10.44 -21.68 -12.20
CA THR A 88 9.68 -22.67 -11.41
C THR A 88 9.56 -24.01 -12.13
N TRP A 89 9.54 -24.06 -13.46
CA TRP A 89 9.50 -25.31 -14.21
C TRP A 89 10.79 -26.13 -14.08
N THR A 90 11.91 -25.51 -13.81
CA THR A 90 13.18 -26.24 -13.57
C THR A 90 13.13 -27.13 -12.33
N ARG A 91 12.27 -26.78 -11.36
CA ARG A 91 12.07 -27.47 -10.06
C ARG A 91 10.73 -28.19 -9.98
N PHE A 92 9.69 -27.63 -10.60
CA PHE A 92 8.32 -28.12 -10.54
C PHE A 92 7.68 -28.03 -11.94
N PRO A 93 8.06 -28.93 -12.87
CA PRO A 93 7.67 -28.84 -14.28
C PRO A 93 6.16 -28.85 -14.51
N THR A 94 5.36 -29.41 -13.59
CA THR A 94 3.89 -29.41 -13.64
C THR A 94 3.27 -28.11 -13.12
N ALA A 95 4.09 -27.10 -12.75
CA ALA A 95 3.59 -25.83 -12.23
C ALA A 95 2.70 -25.12 -13.24
N ARG A 96 1.55 -24.66 -12.77
CA ARG A 96 0.60 -23.89 -13.55
C ARG A 96 0.55 -22.44 -13.05
N HIS A 97 0.72 -21.48 -13.98
CA HIS A 97 0.77 -20.06 -13.68
C HIS A 97 -0.41 -19.34 -14.31
N ILE A 98 -1.08 -18.49 -13.53
CA ILE A 98 -2.02 -17.48 -14.02
C ILE A 98 -1.35 -16.13 -13.80
N CYS A 99 -1.04 -15.42 -14.90
CA CYS A 99 -0.36 -14.13 -14.88
C CYS A 99 -1.32 -13.05 -15.38
N GLY A 100 -1.64 -12.08 -14.54
CA GLY A 100 -2.61 -11.02 -14.82
C GLY A 100 -1.97 -9.65 -14.92
N SER A 101 -2.49 -8.78 -15.82
CA SER A 101 -2.10 -7.38 -15.95
C SER A 101 -3.31 -6.51 -16.34
N HIS A 102 -3.17 -5.18 -16.27
CA HIS A 102 -4.24 -4.27 -16.68
C HIS A 102 -4.49 -4.27 -18.21
N ALA A 103 -3.45 -4.50 -19.02
CA ALA A 103 -3.51 -4.45 -20.47
C ALA A 103 -3.23 -5.81 -21.13
N PHE A 104 -3.98 -6.11 -22.18
CA PHE A 104 -3.80 -7.34 -22.94
C PHE A 104 -2.42 -7.42 -23.59
N ASP A 105 -1.99 -6.36 -24.27
CA ASP A 105 -0.73 -6.34 -25.01
C ASP A 105 0.48 -6.46 -24.08
N LEU A 106 0.44 -5.80 -22.92
CA LEU A 106 1.47 -5.97 -21.88
C LEU A 106 1.56 -7.43 -21.42
N GLY A 107 0.41 -8.04 -21.11
CA GLY A 107 0.35 -9.45 -20.71
C GLY A 107 0.88 -10.40 -21.80
N MET A 108 0.65 -10.08 -23.09
CA MET A 108 1.16 -10.85 -24.22
C MET A 108 2.67 -10.69 -24.39
N ASP A 109 3.23 -9.49 -24.24
CA ASP A 109 4.68 -9.26 -24.33
C ASP A 109 5.42 -10.01 -23.22
N LEU A 110 4.98 -9.88 -21.96
CA LEU A 110 5.55 -10.62 -20.84
C LEU A 110 5.45 -12.14 -21.01
N SER A 111 4.35 -12.60 -21.60
CA SER A 111 4.15 -14.02 -21.90
C SER A 111 5.09 -14.51 -22.97
N ARG A 112 5.28 -13.71 -24.04
CA ARG A 112 6.20 -14.02 -25.14
C ARG A 112 7.63 -14.13 -24.60
N LYS A 113 8.11 -13.15 -23.85
CA LYS A 113 9.45 -13.15 -23.24
C LYS A 113 9.68 -14.38 -22.33
N CYS A 114 8.68 -14.77 -21.53
CA CYS A 114 8.76 -15.98 -20.73
C CYS A 114 8.87 -17.24 -21.59
N ARG A 115 8.12 -17.30 -22.68
CA ARG A 115 8.16 -18.41 -23.63
C ARG A 115 9.50 -18.48 -24.37
N ASP A 116 10.04 -17.32 -24.75
CA ASP A 116 11.31 -17.19 -25.48
C ASP A 116 12.48 -17.79 -24.65
N ILE A 117 12.51 -17.62 -23.30
CA ILE A 117 13.51 -18.28 -22.44
C ILE A 117 13.51 -19.80 -22.68
N ILE A 118 12.34 -20.42 -22.78
CA ILE A 118 12.18 -21.88 -22.86
C ILE A 118 12.40 -22.40 -24.28
N SER A 119 12.10 -21.59 -25.29
CA SER A 119 12.16 -21.98 -26.70
C SER A 119 13.45 -21.58 -27.40
N GLU A 120 14.26 -20.70 -26.82
CA GLU A 120 15.54 -20.28 -27.41
C GLU A 120 16.52 -21.43 -27.45
N GLN A 121 17.04 -21.74 -28.64
CA GLN A 121 17.96 -22.85 -28.87
C GLN A 121 19.39 -22.36 -29.16
N ASP A 122 19.52 -21.21 -29.80
CA ASP A 122 20.80 -20.65 -30.24
C ASP A 122 21.12 -19.38 -29.45
N ARG A 123 21.88 -19.52 -28.38
CA ARG A 123 22.33 -18.37 -27.58
C ARG A 123 23.69 -17.84 -28.10
N HIS A 124 23.87 -16.53 -28.00
CA HIS A 124 25.15 -15.89 -28.27
C HIS A 124 26.25 -16.39 -27.31
N ASP A 125 27.52 -16.31 -27.75
CA ASP A 125 28.70 -16.67 -26.94
C ASP A 125 28.76 -18.13 -26.46
N ASN A 126 28.18 -19.07 -27.20
CA ASN A 126 28.12 -20.49 -26.85
C ASN A 126 27.58 -20.80 -25.46
N LYS A 127 26.76 -19.92 -24.87
CA LYS A 127 26.08 -20.19 -23.62
C LYS A 127 25.04 -21.30 -23.79
N PRO A 128 24.85 -22.18 -22.79
CA PRO A 128 23.86 -23.23 -22.88
C PRO A 128 22.45 -22.64 -22.93
N SER A 129 21.61 -23.17 -23.81
CA SER A 129 20.19 -22.82 -23.88
C SER A 129 19.42 -23.41 -22.69
N PHE A 130 18.17 -22.93 -22.50
CA PHE A 130 17.26 -23.55 -21.53
C PHE A 130 17.08 -25.04 -21.79
N HIS A 131 17.00 -25.43 -23.07
CA HIS A 131 16.82 -26.80 -23.47
C HIS A 131 18.06 -27.67 -23.18
N ASP A 132 19.27 -27.13 -23.33
CA ASP A 132 20.50 -27.83 -22.97
C ASP A 132 20.57 -28.12 -21.46
N CYS A 133 20.19 -27.10 -20.64
CA CYS A 133 20.18 -27.23 -19.18
C CYS A 133 19.02 -28.11 -18.67
N PHE A 134 17.86 -28.08 -19.36
CA PHE A 134 16.63 -28.72 -18.91
C PHE A 134 15.93 -29.48 -20.04
N PRO A 135 16.55 -30.52 -20.65
CA PRO A 135 16.10 -31.16 -21.89
C PRO A 135 14.73 -31.84 -21.78
N ASN A 136 14.30 -32.15 -20.56
CA ASN A 136 13.00 -32.75 -20.29
C ASN A 136 11.82 -31.75 -20.31
N ILE A 137 12.10 -30.47 -20.34
CA ILE A 137 11.07 -29.41 -20.33
C ILE A 137 10.93 -28.84 -21.74
N LYS A 138 9.94 -29.35 -22.49
CA LYS A 138 9.66 -28.94 -23.86
C LYS A 138 8.29 -28.30 -23.94
N LEU A 139 8.14 -27.28 -24.78
CA LEU A 139 6.83 -26.72 -25.07
C LEU A 139 6.01 -27.70 -25.92
N ARG A 140 4.70 -27.74 -25.67
CA ARG A 140 3.76 -28.51 -26.47
C ARG A 140 3.50 -27.77 -27.78
N GLU A 141 3.49 -28.47 -28.90
CA GLU A 141 3.21 -27.88 -30.22
C GLU A 141 1.74 -27.47 -30.36
N ASP A 142 0.82 -28.27 -29.83
CA ASP A 142 -0.63 -28.07 -29.88
C ASP A 142 -1.14 -26.96 -28.94
N GLN A 143 -0.32 -26.51 -27.99
CA GLN A 143 -0.66 -25.50 -27.00
C GLN A 143 0.50 -24.52 -26.80
N ASN A 144 0.79 -23.72 -27.83
CA ASN A 144 1.92 -22.77 -27.86
C ASN A 144 1.52 -21.42 -28.46
N THR A 145 0.54 -20.75 -27.86
CA THR A 145 0.15 -19.40 -28.26
C THR A 145 0.82 -18.34 -27.38
N LYS A 146 0.87 -17.08 -27.84
CA LYS A 146 1.46 -15.96 -27.08
C LYS A 146 0.83 -15.77 -25.70
N GLY A 147 -0.48 -16.02 -25.55
CA GLY A 147 -1.19 -15.79 -24.29
C GLY A 147 -1.40 -17.05 -23.44
N TYR A 148 -1.15 -18.21 -24.01
CA TYR A 148 -1.28 -19.49 -23.34
C TYR A 148 -0.32 -20.50 -23.95
N PHE A 149 0.60 -20.99 -23.17
CA PHE A 149 1.47 -22.08 -23.57
C PHE A 149 1.64 -23.10 -22.43
N ALA A 150 1.92 -24.32 -22.80
CA ALA A 150 2.10 -25.44 -21.88
C ALA A 150 3.37 -26.22 -22.21
N ASN A 151 3.94 -26.88 -21.23
CA ASN A 151 5.02 -27.84 -21.45
C ASN A 151 4.49 -29.29 -21.52
N THR A 152 5.32 -30.19 -21.99
CA THR A 152 4.97 -31.60 -22.16
C THR A 152 4.75 -32.35 -20.83
N MET A 153 5.14 -31.78 -19.70
CA MET A 153 4.99 -32.35 -18.36
C MET A 153 3.71 -31.85 -17.63
N GLY A 154 2.87 -31.06 -18.31
CA GLY A 154 1.58 -30.58 -17.76
C GLY A 154 1.63 -29.23 -17.06
N GLY A 155 2.79 -28.57 -17.06
CA GLY A 155 2.89 -27.16 -16.65
C GLY A 155 2.27 -26.23 -17.69
N MET A 156 1.74 -25.11 -17.25
CA MET A 156 1.18 -24.08 -18.14
C MET A 156 1.40 -22.67 -17.64
N ARG A 157 1.43 -21.71 -18.57
CA ARG A 157 1.34 -20.28 -18.29
C ARG A 157 0.20 -19.67 -19.07
N LYS A 158 -0.75 -19.06 -18.35
CA LYS A 158 -1.92 -18.37 -18.91
C LYS A 158 -1.89 -16.89 -18.58
N SER A 159 -1.89 -16.04 -19.61
CA SER A 159 -2.12 -14.60 -19.43
C SER A 159 -3.60 -14.29 -19.32
N VAL A 160 -3.94 -13.40 -18.42
CA VAL A 160 -5.29 -12.89 -18.18
C VAL A 160 -5.24 -11.38 -17.99
N THR A 161 -6.35 -10.70 -18.30
CA THR A 161 -6.45 -9.24 -18.18
C THR A 161 -7.50 -8.88 -17.13
N VAL A 162 -7.25 -7.85 -16.36
CA VAL A 162 -8.20 -7.33 -15.36
C VAL A 162 -9.52 -6.94 -16.05
N GLY A 163 -10.62 -7.52 -15.57
CA GLY A 163 -11.95 -7.32 -16.17
C GLY A 163 -12.15 -7.93 -17.55
N GLY A 164 -11.16 -8.68 -18.07
CA GLY A 164 -11.31 -9.50 -19.27
C GLY A 164 -12.16 -10.75 -19.02
N LYS A 165 -12.32 -11.59 -20.05
CA LYS A 165 -13.00 -12.88 -19.88
C LYS A 165 -12.36 -13.64 -18.71
N SER A 166 -13.18 -14.05 -17.74
CA SER A 166 -12.73 -14.82 -16.58
C SER A 166 -11.88 -16.02 -17.04
N PRO A 167 -10.78 -16.36 -16.34
CA PRO A 167 -10.00 -17.57 -16.59
C PRO A 167 -10.77 -18.84 -16.18
N VAL A 168 -12.03 -18.96 -16.62
CA VAL A 168 -12.90 -20.11 -16.34
C VAL A 168 -12.22 -21.38 -16.79
N GLY A 169 -12.20 -22.39 -15.93
CA GLY A 169 -11.57 -23.69 -16.23
C GLY A 169 -10.06 -23.77 -15.97
N PHE A 170 -9.39 -22.64 -15.71
CA PHE A 170 -7.95 -22.63 -15.38
C PHE A 170 -7.73 -22.49 -13.88
N HIS A 171 -6.82 -23.32 -13.35
CA HIS A 171 -6.36 -23.25 -11.95
C HIS A 171 -4.84 -23.21 -11.90
N GLY A 172 -4.28 -22.27 -11.13
CA GLY A 172 -2.84 -22.05 -10.99
C GLY A 172 -2.30 -22.52 -9.64
N HIS A 173 -1.06 -23.03 -9.65
CA HIS A 173 -0.24 -23.20 -8.45
C HIS A 173 0.34 -21.86 -8.00
N PHE A 174 0.49 -20.93 -8.95
CA PHE A 174 0.90 -19.54 -8.70
C PHE A 174 -0.05 -18.58 -9.42
N ILE A 175 -0.45 -17.53 -8.72
CA ILE A 175 -1.22 -16.42 -9.31
C ILE A 175 -0.34 -15.16 -9.16
N VAL A 176 0.14 -14.64 -10.30
CA VAL A 176 1.01 -13.46 -10.37
C VAL A 176 0.22 -12.32 -11.01
N ILE A 177 0.11 -11.21 -10.34
CA ILE A 177 -0.60 -10.01 -10.81
C ILE A 177 0.40 -8.87 -10.89
N ASP A 178 0.56 -8.37 -12.11
CA ASP A 178 1.56 -7.36 -12.46
C ASP A 178 0.86 -6.11 -12.98
N ASP A 179 1.05 -5.00 -12.29
CA ASP A 179 0.44 -3.70 -12.58
C ASP A 179 -1.05 -3.81 -13.00
N PRO A 180 -1.97 -4.18 -12.07
CA PRO A 180 -3.37 -4.47 -12.41
C PRO A 180 -4.22 -3.24 -12.74
N ILE A 181 -3.68 -2.03 -12.60
CA ILE A 181 -4.33 -0.76 -12.94
C ILE A 181 -3.44 0.04 -13.90
N ASP A 182 -4.07 0.61 -14.93
CA ASP A 182 -3.45 1.57 -15.83
C ASP A 182 -3.19 2.90 -15.06
N PRO A 183 -1.95 3.40 -15.00
CA PRO A 183 -1.65 4.69 -14.37
C PRO A 183 -2.48 5.86 -14.89
N GLN A 184 -2.91 5.83 -16.17
CA GLN A 184 -3.75 6.87 -16.76
C GLN A 184 -5.21 6.83 -16.26
N LYS A 185 -5.65 5.69 -15.71
CA LYS A 185 -7.02 5.47 -15.23
C LYS A 185 -7.14 5.47 -13.71
N VAL A 186 -6.06 5.77 -13.00
CA VAL A 186 -5.99 5.67 -11.54
C VAL A 186 -6.96 6.61 -10.79
N LEU A 187 -7.42 7.68 -11.44
CA LEU A 187 -8.41 8.61 -10.87
C LEU A 187 -9.85 8.09 -11.00
N SER A 188 -10.08 7.02 -11.77
CA SER A 188 -11.40 6.40 -11.91
C SER A 188 -11.64 5.40 -10.78
N GLU A 189 -12.53 5.74 -9.84
CA GLU A 189 -12.96 4.81 -8.78
C GLU A 189 -13.52 3.51 -9.36
N ALA A 190 -14.22 3.56 -10.49
CA ALA A 190 -14.77 2.39 -11.17
C ALA A 190 -13.66 1.42 -11.64
N GLU A 191 -12.55 1.93 -12.19
CA GLU A 191 -11.41 1.08 -12.59
C GLU A 191 -10.68 0.51 -11.38
N ILE A 192 -10.53 1.28 -10.29
CA ILE A 192 -9.98 0.78 -9.02
C ILE A 192 -10.85 -0.33 -8.44
N GLN A 193 -12.17 -0.12 -8.36
CA GLN A 193 -13.12 -1.11 -7.86
C GLN A 193 -13.12 -2.38 -8.72
N LYS A 194 -13.09 -2.24 -10.05
CA LYS A 194 -13.02 -3.36 -10.99
C LYS A 194 -11.78 -4.23 -10.74
N ALA A 195 -10.60 -3.61 -10.57
CA ALA A 195 -9.38 -4.34 -10.26
C ALA A 195 -9.47 -5.04 -8.89
N ASN A 196 -9.99 -4.35 -7.88
CA ASN A 196 -10.15 -4.90 -6.53
C ASN A 196 -11.14 -6.06 -6.49
N SER A 197 -12.30 -5.94 -7.12
CA SER A 197 -13.30 -7.01 -7.20
C SER A 197 -12.75 -8.22 -7.95
N TRP A 198 -12.06 -7.99 -9.08
CA TRP A 198 -11.43 -9.08 -9.82
C TRP A 198 -10.42 -9.86 -8.97
N MET A 199 -9.58 -9.16 -8.18
CA MET A 199 -8.62 -9.79 -7.29
C MET A 199 -9.26 -10.50 -6.09
N ASN A 200 -10.37 -10.00 -5.59
CA ASN A 200 -11.00 -10.53 -4.37
C ASN A 200 -12.03 -11.63 -4.65
N GLU A 201 -12.69 -11.60 -5.80
CA GLU A 201 -13.82 -12.47 -6.14
C GLU A 201 -13.42 -13.52 -7.18
N THR A 202 -12.69 -13.11 -8.23
CA THR A 202 -12.37 -14.01 -9.36
C THR A 202 -11.14 -14.87 -9.07
N LEU A 203 -10.02 -14.27 -8.66
CA LEU A 203 -8.75 -14.98 -8.54
C LEU A 203 -8.70 -16.04 -7.42
N PRO A 204 -9.33 -15.85 -6.24
CA PRO A 204 -9.30 -16.88 -5.19
C PRO A 204 -9.90 -18.21 -5.61
N SER A 205 -10.89 -18.20 -6.53
CA SER A 205 -11.50 -19.41 -7.08
C SER A 205 -10.61 -20.10 -8.12
N ARG A 206 -9.51 -19.47 -8.56
CA ARG A 206 -8.56 -19.99 -9.55
C ARG A 206 -7.34 -20.69 -8.93
N LYS A 207 -7.29 -20.83 -7.62
CA LYS A 207 -6.23 -21.54 -6.91
C LYS A 207 -6.41 -23.04 -7.05
N VAL A 208 -5.32 -23.77 -7.36
CA VAL A 208 -5.31 -25.24 -7.33
C VAL A 208 -5.62 -25.73 -5.92
N ASP A 209 -4.94 -25.14 -4.95
CA ASP A 209 -5.17 -25.37 -3.53
C ASP A 209 -5.23 -24.02 -2.81
N LYS A 210 -6.32 -23.76 -2.10
CA LYS A 210 -6.51 -22.47 -1.40
C LYS A 210 -5.52 -22.28 -0.23
N ALA A 211 -5.07 -23.38 0.38
CA ALA A 211 -4.11 -23.33 1.48
C ALA A 211 -2.67 -23.17 1.00
N VAL A 212 -2.32 -23.74 -0.16
CA VAL A 212 -0.95 -23.78 -0.69
C VAL A 212 -0.67 -22.68 -1.69
N THR A 213 -1.59 -22.44 -2.65
CA THR A 213 -1.39 -21.48 -3.75
C THR A 213 -1.30 -20.03 -3.27
N PRO A 214 -0.15 -19.35 -3.42
CA PRO A 214 -0.01 -17.94 -3.10
C PRO A 214 -0.58 -17.05 -4.19
N MET A 215 -0.94 -15.82 -3.81
CA MET A 215 -1.13 -14.70 -4.72
C MET A 215 0.04 -13.73 -4.57
N ILE A 216 0.63 -13.35 -5.68
CA ILE A 216 1.75 -12.41 -5.78
C ILE A 216 1.22 -11.19 -6.51
N LEU A 217 1.14 -10.05 -5.83
CA LEU A 217 0.85 -8.76 -6.43
C LEU A 217 2.14 -7.96 -6.50
N ILE A 218 2.54 -7.57 -7.70
CA ILE A 218 3.68 -6.68 -7.91
C ILE A 218 3.24 -5.48 -8.73
N MET A 219 3.44 -4.28 -8.19
CA MET A 219 3.04 -3.04 -8.84
C MET A 219 3.73 -1.82 -8.21
N GLN A 220 3.74 -0.71 -8.92
CA GLN A 220 3.93 0.60 -8.30
C GLN A 220 2.64 1.02 -7.59
N ARG A 221 2.72 1.82 -6.53
CA ARG A 221 1.53 2.41 -5.92
C ARG A 221 1.01 3.54 -6.81
N LEU A 222 -0.30 3.66 -6.90
CA LEU A 222 -0.93 4.66 -7.75
C LEU A 222 -2.00 5.47 -7.00
N HIS A 223 -2.70 4.81 -6.07
CA HIS A 223 -3.79 5.40 -5.28
C HIS A 223 -3.87 4.71 -3.92
N GLN A 224 -4.40 5.40 -2.90
CA GLN A 224 -4.55 4.78 -1.57
C GLN A 224 -5.41 3.50 -1.60
N ASN A 225 -6.47 3.49 -2.42
CA ASN A 225 -7.41 2.38 -2.58
C ASN A 225 -7.06 1.46 -3.76
N ASP A 226 -5.85 1.55 -4.30
CA ASP A 226 -5.37 0.64 -5.34
C ASP A 226 -5.34 -0.82 -4.83
N PRO A 227 -5.09 -1.83 -5.67
CA PRO A 227 -5.04 -3.22 -5.25
C PRO A 227 -4.11 -3.50 -4.07
N THR A 228 -3.00 -2.77 -3.95
CA THR A 228 -2.15 -2.87 -2.75
C THR A 228 -2.88 -2.36 -1.51
N GLY A 229 -3.47 -1.15 -1.56
CA GLY A 229 -4.23 -0.59 -0.43
C GLY A 229 -5.37 -1.50 0.00
N ASN A 230 -6.10 -2.07 -0.96
CA ASN A 230 -7.16 -3.05 -0.69
C ASN A 230 -6.62 -4.32 0.01
N ARG A 231 -5.48 -4.86 -0.44
CA ARG A 231 -4.87 -6.06 0.18
C ARG A 231 -4.32 -5.78 1.58
N LEU A 232 -3.80 -4.59 1.81
CA LEU A 232 -3.32 -4.19 3.14
C LEU A 232 -4.48 -4.00 4.12
N ALA A 233 -5.59 -3.41 3.70
CA ALA A 233 -6.81 -3.33 4.52
C ALA A 233 -7.37 -4.71 4.90
N GLN A 234 -7.19 -5.74 4.05
CA GLN A 234 -7.53 -7.13 4.40
C GLN A 234 -6.58 -7.73 5.43
N LYS A 235 -5.30 -7.34 5.44
CA LYS A 235 -4.33 -7.75 6.46
C LYS A 235 -4.79 -7.31 7.85
N ASP A 236 -5.27 -6.08 7.97
CA ASP A 236 -5.77 -5.54 9.24
C ASP A 236 -7.00 -6.29 9.77
N LYS A 237 -7.71 -7.00 8.87
CA LYS A 237 -8.83 -7.90 9.20
C LYS A 237 -8.41 -9.37 9.37
N GLY A 238 -7.12 -9.63 9.61
CA GLY A 238 -6.59 -10.98 9.86
C GLY A 238 -6.07 -11.71 8.63
N GLY A 239 -6.01 -11.07 7.46
CA GLY A 239 -5.40 -11.63 6.25
C GLY A 239 -3.88 -11.79 6.39
N LYS A 240 -3.34 -12.92 5.93
CA LYS A 240 -1.88 -13.15 5.96
C LYS A 240 -1.24 -12.56 4.70
N VAL A 241 -0.69 -11.34 4.81
CA VAL A 241 -0.02 -10.62 3.72
C VAL A 241 1.37 -10.18 4.15
N LYS A 242 2.38 -10.50 3.34
CA LYS A 242 3.72 -9.91 3.45
C LYS A 242 3.81 -8.73 2.48
N HIS A 243 4.08 -7.55 3.01
CA HIS A 243 4.25 -6.33 2.23
C HIS A 243 5.72 -5.96 2.11
N ILE A 244 6.19 -5.78 0.88
CA ILE A 244 7.50 -5.23 0.53
C ILE A 244 7.21 -3.89 -0.16
N SER A 245 7.77 -2.80 0.36
CA SER A 245 7.65 -1.45 -0.18
C SER A 245 9.03 -0.85 -0.30
N LEU A 246 9.48 -0.64 -1.52
CA LEU A 246 10.82 -0.13 -1.85
C LEU A 246 10.68 1.23 -2.55
N PRO A 247 10.60 2.35 -1.80
CA PRO A 247 10.66 3.68 -2.38
C PRO A 247 11.96 3.90 -3.15
N ALA A 248 11.93 4.68 -4.23
CA ALA A 248 13.13 5.01 -4.99
C ALA A 248 14.08 5.91 -4.19
N ASP A 249 13.50 6.74 -3.29
CA ASP A 249 14.22 7.68 -2.44
C ASP A 249 13.61 7.69 -1.02
N LEU A 250 14.44 7.75 0.02
CA LEU A 250 14.03 7.78 1.43
C LEU A 250 14.08 9.18 2.05
N GLU A 251 14.59 10.21 1.38
CA GLU A 251 14.71 11.57 1.93
C GLU A 251 13.36 12.19 2.30
N GLU A 252 12.33 11.88 1.55
CA GLU A 252 10.98 12.41 1.73
C GLU A 252 10.17 11.72 2.86
N GLY A 253 10.82 10.86 3.66
CA GLY A 253 10.15 10.15 4.73
C GLY A 253 9.24 9.02 4.28
N TYR A 254 9.35 8.56 3.03
CA TYR A 254 8.60 7.42 2.53
C TYR A 254 8.91 6.13 3.31
N GLU A 255 7.88 5.31 3.52
CA GLU A 255 8.01 4.12 4.36
C GLU A 255 8.61 2.93 3.61
N LEU A 256 9.82 2.55 4.00
CA LEU A 256 10.50 1.33 3.56
C LEU A 256 10.00 0.10 4.34
N LYS A 257 9.61 -0.95 3.63
CA LYS A 257 9.23 -2.25 4.20
C LYS A 257 9.91 -3.40 3.49
N PRO A 258 10.58 -4.29 4.23
CA PRO A 258 10.92 -4.20 5.66
C PRO A 258 12.04 -3.19 5.95
N ARG A 259 12.01 -2.59 7.15
CA ARG A 259 12.94 -1.50 7.53
C ARG A 259 14.43 -1.89 7.51
N PHE A 260 14.76 -3.16 7.74
CA PHE A 260 16.16 -3.61 7.74
C PHE A 260 16.86 -3.44 6.38
N LEU A 261 16.12 -3.29 5.29
CA LEU A 261 16.67 -3.03 3.95
C LEU A 261 17.29 -1.63 3.80
N LYS A 262 17.07 -0.72 4.77
CA LYS A 262 17.63 0.63 4.74
C LYS A 262 19.16 0.64 4.58
N LYS A 263 19.84 -0.39 5.11
CA LYS A 263 21.31 -0.53 5.00
C LYS A 263 21.83 -0.69 3.56
N TYR A 264 20.98 -1.06 2.62
CA TYR A 264 21.33 -1.23 1.21
C TYR A 264 21.11 0.03 0.36
N TYR A 265 20.37 1.01 0.90
CA TYR A 265 20.17 2.29 0.25
C TYR A 265 21.46 3.11 0.33
N GLN A 266 21.92 3.61 -0.80
CA GLN A 266 23.10 4.49 -0.89
C GLN A 266 22.61 5.93 -0.98
N ASP A 267 23.05 6.78 -0.08
CA ASP A 267 22.58 8.17 0.06
C ASP A 267 21.05 8.34 0.00
N GLY A 268 20.31 7.37 0.56
CA GLY A 268 18.85 7.36 0.54
C GLY A 268 18.24 6.84 -0.76
N LEU A 269 19.01 6.50 -1.78
CA LEU A 269 18.54 5.99 -3.07
C LEU A 269 18.51 4.46 -3.09
N MET A 270 17.46 3.89 -3.68
CA MET A 270 17.34 2.45 -3.89
C MET A 270 18.30 1.95 -4.98
N ASP A 271 18.44 2.72 -6.05
CA ASP A 271 19.23 2.38 -7.23
C ASP A 271 19.80 3.66 -7.86
N GLU A 272 21.00 4.06 -7.41
CA GLU A 272 21.65 5.28 -7.89
C GLU A 272 22.03 5.19 -9.37
N SER A 273 22.35 3.99 -9.86
CA SER A 273 22.79 3.80 -11.25
C SER A 273 21.67 4.08 -12.26
N ARG A 274 20.43 3.63 -11.98
CA ARG A 274 19.30 3.80 -12.87
C ARG A 274 18.41 4.99 -12.52
N MET A 275 18.38 5.36 -11.24
CA MET A 275 17.50 6.41 -10.69
C MET A 275 18.29 7.38 -9.80
N PRO A 276 19.32 8.05 -10.34
CA PRO A 276 20.05 9.08 -9.59
C PRO A 276 19.12 10.28 -9.29
N ARG A 277 19.47 11.11 -8.32
CA ARG A 277 18.64 12.22 -7.84
C ARG A 277 18.15 13.19 -8.93
N HIS A 278 18.96 13.43 -9.97
CA HIS A 278 18.53 14.32 -11.05
C HIS A 278 17.39 13.72 -11.87
N ILE A 279 17.41 12.41 -12.15
CA ILE A 279 16.34 11.68 -12.84
C ILE A 279 15.06 11.63 -11.96
N LEU A 280 15.22 11.41 -10.65
CA LEU A 280 14.07 11.42 -9.73
C LEU A 280 13.43 12.82 -9.63
N ARG A 281 14.24 13.90 -9.65
CA ARG A 281 13.72 15.28 -9.71
C ARG A 281 12.98 15.57 -11.01
N GLU A 282 13.51 15.10 -12.13
CA GLU A 282 12.83 15.21 -13.43
C GLU A 282 11.51 14.45 -13.44
N ALA A 283 11.49 13.22 -12.96
CA ALA A 283 10.26 12.43 -12.82
C ALA A 283 9.22 13.13 -11.92
N ARG A 284 9.66 13.76 -10.82
CA ARG A 284 8.77 14.55 -9.94
C ARG A 284 8.18 15.77 -10.67
N ASN A 285 8.99 16.48 -11.43
CA ASN A 285 8.53 17.63 -12.22
C ASN A 285 7.52 17.23 -13.29
N GLN A 286 7.71 16.08 -13.95
CA GLN A 286 6.81 15.56 -14.98
C GLN A 286 5.49 15.01 -14.41
N LEU A 287 5.55 14.25 -13.32
CA LEU A 287 4.41 13.56 -12.73
C LEU A 287 3.62 14.40 -11.72
N GLY A 288 4.23 15.48 -11.22
CA GLY A 288 3.75 16.20 -10.06
C GLY A 288 3.82 15.36 -8.78
N GLU A 289 3.44 15.95 -7.65
CA GLU A 289 3.54 15.30 -6.34
C GLU A 289 2.66 14.04 -6.24
N PHE A 290 1.46 14.09 -6.78
CA PHE A 290 0.54 12.94 -6.79
C PHE A 290 1.15 11.71 -7.49
N GLY A 291 1.65 11.91 -8.71
CA GLY A 291 2.22 10.79 -9.48
C GLY A 291 3.54 10.28 -8.89
N TYR A 292 4.40 11.20 -8.45
CA TYR A 292 5.73 10.86 -7.91
C TYR A 292 5.63 10.12 -6.57
N SER A 293 4.86 10.65 -5.61
CA SER A 293 4.70 10.03 -4.30
C SER A 293 4.13 8.61 -4.38
N GLY A 294 3.23 8.36 -5.32
CA GLY A 294 2.72 7.02 -5.61
C GLY A 294 3.78 6.15 -6.27
N GLN A 295 4.19 6.49 -7.49
CA GLN A 295 4.99 5.62 -8.35
C GLN A 295 6.44 5.44 -7.86
N TYR A 296 7.06 6.47 -7.34
CA TYR A 296 8.46 6.43 -6.86
C TYR A 296 8.56 6.37 -5.34
N GLY A 297 7.69 7.08 -4.60
CA GLY A 297 7.63 7.05 -3.14
C GLY A 297 6.91 5.83 -2.56
N GLN A 298 6.17 5.07 -3.35
CA GLN A 298 5.29 3.98 -2.92
C GLN A 298 4.29 4.42 -1.83
N SER A 299 4.01 5.72 -1.74
CA SER A 299 3.16 6.38 -0.74
C SER A 299 2.19 7.34 -1.44
N PRO A 300 1.12 6.83 -2.07
CA PRO A 300 0.20 7.67 -2.83
C PRO A 300 -0.44 8.74 -1.96
N VAL A 301 -0.47 9.97 -2.46
CA VAL A 301 -1.12 11.13 -1.87
C VAL A 301 -2.35 11.54 -2.70
N PRO A 302 -3.29 12.32 -2.17
CA PRO A 302 -4.41 12.82 -2.96
C PRO A 302 -3.98 13.73 -4.11
N LEU A 303 -4.78 13.75 -5.18
CA LEU A 303 -4.58 14.70 -6.28
C LEU A 303 -4.67 16.14 -5.75
N GLY A 304 -3.66 16.97 -6.01
CA GLY A 304 -3.56 18.33 -5.45
C GLY A 304 -2.72 18.44 -4.19
N GLY A 305 -2.05 17.37 -3.76
CA GLY A 305 -1.12 17.36 -2.63
C GLY A 305 -1.80 17.29 -1.25
N GLY A 306 -3.08 16.88 -1.20
CA GLY A 306 -3.88 16.89 0.03
C GLY A 306 -4.26 18.30 0.49
N MET A 307 -5.35 18.40 1.24
CA MET A 307 -5.80 19.66 1.84
C MET A 307 -4.84 20.14 2.94
N PHE A 308 -4.17 19.19 3.60
CA PHE A 308 -3.25 19.42 4.71
C PHE A 308 -1.81 19.07 4.31
N LYS A 309 -0.89 20.02 4.40
CA LYS A 309 0.55 19.80 4.28
C LYS A 309 1.08 19.31 5.62
N VAL A 310 0.94 18.01 5.88
CA VAL A 310 1.22 17.40 7.19
C VAL A 310 2.68 17.50 7.65
N ASP A 311 3.61 17.63 6.72
CA ASP A 311 5.03 17.95 6.94
C ASP A 311 5.26 19.29 7.64
N ARG A 312 4.26 20.18 7.64
CA ARG A 312 4.28 21.47 8.30
C ARG A 312 3.78 21.44 9.74
N ILE A 313 3.29 20.31 10.22
CA ILE A 313 2.94 20.12 11.63
C ILE A 313 4.23 19.87 12.42
N VAL A 314 4.49 20.70 13.40
CA VAL A 314 5.68 20.59 14.26
C VAL A 314 5.44 19.53 15.33
N LEU A 315 6.26 18.46 15.36
CA LEU A 315 6.32 17.53 16.49
C LEU A 315 7.16 18.18 17.60
N ASP A 316 6.51 18.65 18.64
CA ASP A 316 7.17 19.32 19.75
C ASP A 316 7.12 18.43 21.01
N GLN A 317 8.29 18.24 21.63
CA GLN A 317 8.42 17.29 22.74
C GLN A 317 7.74 17.76 24.02
N GLU A 318 7.53 19.07 24.22
CA GLU A 318 6.82 19.59 25.39
C GLU A 318 5.94 20.80 25.08
N PRO A 319 4.62 20.62 24.92
CA PRO A 319 3.70 21.71 25.17
C PRO A 319 3.70 21.98 26.69
N VAL A 320 4.41 23.00 27.11
CA VAL A 320 4.39 23.38 28.54
C VAL A 320 2.95 23.75 28.90
N PRO A 321 2.24 23.03 29.80
CA PRO A 321 0.82 23.28 30.12
C PRO A 321 0.51 24.73 30.51
N ALA A 322 1.48 25.43 31.11
CA ALA A 322 1.37 26.84 31.46
C ALA A 322 1.22 27.81 30.26
N ARG A 323 1.53 27.37 29.03
CA ARG A 323 1.37 28.16 27.80
C ARG A 323 0.00 28.01 27.15
N ILE A 324 -0.74 26.94 27.45
CA ILE A 324 -2.04 26.67 26.82
C ILE A 324 -3.13 27.47 27.53
N ARG A 325 -3.69 28.48 26.83
CA ARG A 325 -4.74 29.36 27.35
C ARG A 325 -6.12 28.73 27.36
N ARG A 326 -6.43 27.95 26.34
CA ARG A 326 -7.75 27.35 26.12
C ARG A 326 -7.58 25.97 25.53
N ARG A 327 -8.46 25.06 25.92
CA ARG A 327 -8.52 23.69 25.42
C ARG A 327 -9.95 23.31 25.05
N VAL A 328 -10.10 22.61 23.93
CA VAL A 328 -11.35 22.03 23.47
C VAL A 328 -11.13 20.54 23.17
N ARG A 329 -11.93 19.69 23.78
CA ARG A 329 -12.08 18.28 23.39
C ARG A 329 -13.31 18.17 22.50
N PHE A 330 -13.16 17.87 21.23
CA PHE A 330 -14.28 17.73 20.31
C PHE A 330 -14.51 16.26 19.97
N TRP A 331 -15.75 15.81 20.06
CA TRP A 331 -16.15 14.45 19.77
C TRP A 331 -16.96 14.39 18.48
N ASP A 332 -16.44 13.64 17.51
CA ASP A 332 -17.19 13.08 16.37
C ASP A 332 -17.61 11.66 16.73
N LYS A 333 -18.90 11.38 16.79
CA LYS A 333 -19.45 10.13 17.30
C LYS A 333 -19.90 9.22 16.17
N ALA A 334 -19.39 7.98 16.12
CA ALA A 334 -19.88 6.95 15.20
C ALA A 334 -21.01 6.12 15.81
N GLY A 335 -21.97 5.71 14.96
CA GLY A 335 -23.15 4.98 15.37
C GLY A 335 -22.97 3.45 15.49
N THR A 336 -21.92 2.85 14.94
CA THR A 336 -21.77 1.39 14.79
C THR A 336 -20.55 0.84 15.53
N ALA A 337 -20.74 -0.29 16.22
CA ALA A 337 -19.66 -1.04 16.86
C ALA A 337 -19.00 -2.04 15.89
N GLY A 338 -17.67 -2.21 16.01
CA GLY A 338 -16.94 -3.29 15.35
C GLY A 338 -16.73 -3.16 13.84
N GLY A 339 -17.04 -2.00 13.25
CA GLY A 339 -16.81 -1.71 11.82
C GLY A 339 -17.32 -0.33 11.40
N GLY A 340 -16.88 0.18 10.23
CA GLY A 340 -17.27 1.49 9.71
C GLY A 340 -16.52 2.67 10.34
N ALA A 341 -17.18 3.81 10.54
CA ALA A 341 -16.60 5.04 11.09
C ALA A 341 -16.12 4.88 12.53
N TYR A 342 -15.11 5.68 12.90
CA TYR A 342 -14.60 5.73 14.27
C TYR A 342 -15.28 6.84 15.08
N THR A 343 -15.53 6.57 16.36
CA THR A 343 -15.71 7.67 17.30
C THR A 343 -14.35 8.27 17.63
N VAL A 344 -14.21 9.57 17.48
CA VAL A 344 -12.97 10.30 17.73
C VAL A 344 -13.21 11.45 18.69
N GLY A 345 -12.39 11.53 19.73
CA GLY A 345 -12.29 12.69 20.60
C GLY A 345 -10.91 13.33 20.47
N LEU A 346 -10.80 14.51 19.86
CA LEU A 346 -9.53 15.21 19.70
C LEU A 346 -9.44 16.40 20.65
N LEU A 347 -8.34 16.48 21.39
CA LEU A 347 -8.03 17.62 22.28
C LEU A 347 -7.12 18.62 21.58
N LEU A 348 -7.65 19.80 21.29
CA LEU A 348 -6.92 20.90 20.69
C LEU A 348 -6.72 22.02 21.70
N GLY A 349 -5.50 22.52 21.82
CA GLY A 349 -5.13 23.65 22.63
C GLY A 349 -4.80 24.89 21.81
N LEU A 350 -4.98 26.07 22.39
CA LEU A 350 -4.52 27.37 21.88
C LEU A 350 -3.58 28.00 22.92
N ASP A 351 -2.35 28.29 22.52
CA ASP A 351 -1.37 28.92 23.43
C ASP A 351 -1.45 30.46 23.46
N LYS A 352 -0.53 31.09 24.18
CA LYS A 352 -0.46 32.55 24.31
C LYS A 352 0.02 33.22 23.03
N ASP A 353 0.74 32.51 22.18
CA ASP A 353 1.32 33.02 20.94
C ASP A 353 0.41 32.73 19.74
N ASP A 354 -0.86 32.37 20.00
CA ASP A 354 -1.90 32.04 19.03
C ASP A 354 -1.58 30.81 18.15
N ARG A 355 -0.72 29.86 18.64
CA ARG A 355 -0.45 28.58 17.99
C ARG A 355 -1.40 27.51 18.49
N TYR A 356 -1.75 26.60 17.62
CA TYR A 356 -2.62 25.47 17.92
C TYR A 356 -1.79 24.21 18.25
N TRP A 357 -2.28 23.43 19.19
CA TRP A 357 -1.60 22.22 19.69
C TRP A 357 -2.55 21.02 19.69
N VAL A 358 -2.25 19.99 18.89
CA VAL A 358 -2.94 18.71 19.02
C VAL A 358 -2.33 17.97 20.23
N LEU A 359 -3.07 17.93 21.32
CA LEU A 359 -2.60 17.46 22.61
C LEU A 359 -2.89 16.00 22.86
N ASP A 360 -4.03 15.49 22.34
CA ASP A 360 -4.44 14.10 22.49
C ASP A 360 -5.50 13.71 21.47
N VAL A 361 -5.51 12.42 21.08
CA VAL A 361 -6.53 11.81 20.24
C VAL A 361 -6.97 10.47 20.84
N VAL A 362 -8.24 10.38 21.21
CA VAL A 362 -8.91 9.15 21.62
C VAL A 362 -9.75 8.66 20.46
N ARG A 363 -9.54 7.41 20.01
CA ARG A 363 -10.18 6.85 18.82
C ARG A 363 -10.58 5.40 19.05
N GLY A 364 -11.80 5.00 18.67
CA GLY A 364 -12.23 3.62 18.74
C GLY A 364 -13.57 3.37 18.05
N GLN A 365 -13.90 2.08 17.89
CA GLN A 365 -15.17 1.60 17.34
C GLN A 365 -15.94 0.90 18.47
N TRP A 366 -16.61 1.69 19.30
CA TRP A 366 -17.33 1.24 20.48
C TRP A 366 -18.82 1.16 20.24
N ASP A 367 -19.51 0.28 20.97
CA ASP A 367 -20.97 0.38 21.11
C ASP A 367 -21.36 1.66 21.88
N SER A 368 -22.64 1.99 21.82
CA SER A 368 -23.13 3.23 22.44
C SER A 368 -22.81 3.33 23.93
N SER A 369 -22.88 2.22 24.68
CA SER A 369 -22.61 2.22 26.13
C SER A 369 -21.14 2.41 26.43
N GLN A 370 -20.26 1.69 25.72
CA GLN A 370 -18.80 1.80 25.85
C GLN A 370 -18.33 3.21 25.42
N ARG A 371 -18.86 3.73 24.32
CA ARG A 371 -18.55 5.07 23.82
C ARG A 371 -18.82 6.15 24.86
N GLU A 372 -20.03 6.15 25.45
CA GLU A 372 -20.39 7.15 26.44
C GLU A 372 -19.54 7.04 27.72
N LYS A 373 -19.10 5.81 28.12
CA LYS A 373 -18.16 5.62 29.22
C LYS A 373 -16.78 6.20 28.89
N VAL A 374 -16.28 5.98 27.66
CA VAL A 374 -14.99 6.54 27.22
C VAL A 374 -15.04 8.08 27.21
N ILE A 375 -16.13 8.66 26.71
CA ILE A 375 -16.32 10.12 26.72
C ILE A 375 -16.27 10.69 28.13
N GLU A 376 -16.98 10.05 29.07
CA GLU A 376 -17.04 10.47 30.46
C GLU A 376 -15.68 10.34 31.16
N GLN A 377 -14.98 9.22 30.97
CA GLN A 377 -13.65 9.00 31.53
C GLN A 377 -12.63 10.01 30.98
N THR A 378 -12.68 10.28 29.66
CA THR A 378 -11.82 11.28 29.05
C THR A 378 -12.10 12.68 29.60
N ALA A 379 -13.35 13.04 29.83
CA ALA A 379 -13.71 14.33 30.42
C ALA A 379 -13.16 14.50 31.86
N LEU A 380 -13.15 13.42 32.64
CA LEU A 380 -12.55 13.42 33.99
C LEU A 380 -11.03 13.65 33.95
N VAL A 381 -10.33 13.01 32.98
CA VAL A 381 -8.88 13.15 32.76
C VAL A 381 -8.54 14.56 32.28
N ASP A 382 -9.30 15.09 31.31
CA ASP A 382 -9.07 16.41 30.73
C ASP A 382 -9.30 17.56 31.74
N GLY A 383 -10.20 17.35 32.70
CA GLY A 383 -10.55 18.32 33.74
C GLY A 383 -11.65 19.32 33.33
N ARG A 384 -12.20 20.02 34.34
CA ARG A 384 -13.39 20.90 34.19
C ARG A 384 -13.12 22.18 33.39
N ASP A 385 -11.89 22.55 33.20
CA ASP A 385 -11.49 23.75 32.42
C ASP A 385 -11.55 23.52 30.92
N VAL A 386 -11.58 22.26 30.47
CA VAL A 386 -11.70 21.90 29.05
C VAL A 386 -13.13 22.06 28.61
N ILE A 387 -13.32 22.69 27.45
CA ILE A 387 -14.62 22.77 26.78
C ILE A 387 -14.82 21.49 25.98
N ILE A 388 -15.94 20.81 26.19
CA ILE A 388 -16.29 19.58 25.48
C ILE A 388 -17.26 19.92 24.36
N GLY A 389 -16.85 19.72 23.11
CA GLY A 389 -17.69 19.82 21.93
C GLY A 389 -18.27 18.46 21.56
N ILE A 390 -19.55 18.38 21.25
CA ILE A 390 -20.20 17.15 20.78
C ILE A 390 -20.83 17.47 19.42
N GLU A 391 -20.46 16.71 18.40
CA GLU A 391 -21.12 16.78 17.08
C GLU A 391 -22.53 16.17 17.20
N GLN A 392 -23.52 16.91 16.73
CA GLN A 392 -24.88 16.43 16.60
C GLN A 392 -25.13 15.99 15.16
N GLU A 393 -25.27 14.70 14.95
CA GLU A 393 -25.68 14.15 13.65
C GLU A 393 -27.06 14.67 13.23
N PRO A 394 -27.33 14.80 11.92
CA PRO A 394 -28.66 15.15 11.42
C PRO A 394 -29.75 14.13 11.85
N GLY A 395 -30.95 14.63 12.09
CA GLY A 395 -32.09 13.82 12.43
C GLY A 395 -32.37 13.71 13.94
N SER A 396 -33.53 13.11 14.29
CA SER A 396 -33.99 13.00 15.68
C SER A 396 -33.08 12.14 16.56
N GLY A 397 -32.58 11.05 16.03
CA GLY A 397 -31.64 10.16 16.76
C GLY A 397 -30.31 10.84 17.11
N GLY A 398 -29.76 11.68 16.21
CA GLY A 398 -28.55 12.46 16.48
C GLY A 398 -28.76 13.50 17.59
N LYS A 399 -29.92 14.15 17.60
CA LYS A 399 -30.30 15.09 18.66
C LYS A 399 -30.41 14.38 20.02
N GLU A 400 -31.13 13.29 20.08
CA GLU A 400 -31.34 12.50 21.31
C GLU A 400 -29.99 11.97 21.86
N SER A 401 -29.12 11.45 20.97
CA SER A 401 -27.77 10.99 21.33
C SER A 401 -26.92 12.11 21.91
N ALA A 402 -26.95 13.31 21.32
CA ALA A 402 -26.20 14.46 21.84
C ALA A 402 -26.72 14.91 23.19
N GLU A 403 -28.04 15.01 23.37
CA GLU A 403 -28.68 15.39 24.64
C GLU A 403 -28.39 14.37 25.76
N ALA A 404 -28.35 13.08 25.44
CA ALA A 404 -27.99 12.04 26.40
C ALA A 404 -26.54 12.20 26.89
N THR A 405 -25.60 12.48 25.99
CA THR A 405 -24.20 12.75 26.34
C THR A 405 -24.08 14.01 27.19
N VAL A 406 -24.78 15.08 26.85
CA VAL A 406 -24.79 16.33 27.64
C VAL A 406 -25.30 16.09 29.07
N ARG A 407 -26.37 15.32 29.24
CA ARG A 407 -26.89 14.97 30.58
C ARG A 407 -25.87 14.18 31.39
N ARG A 408 -25.16 13.24 30.76
CA ARG A 408 -24.12 12.43 31.43
C ARG A 408 -22.90 13.24 31.85
N LEU A 409 -22.58 14.27 31.10
CA LEU A 409 -21.46 15.18 31.38
C LEU A 409 -21.88 16.37 32.26
N ALA A 410 -22.89 16.21 33.13
CA ALA A 410 -23.32 17.25 34.05
C ALA A 410 -22.14 17.69 34.94
N GLY A 411 -21.91 19.01 35.04
CA GLY A 411 -20.79 19.60 35.76
C GLY A 411 -19.55 19.91 34.90
N PHE A 412 -19.54 19.54 33.63
CA PHE A 412 -18.55 19.94 32.63
C PHE A 412 -19.09 21.06 31.72
N ARG A 413 -18.19 21.72 30.97
CA ARG A 413 -18.53 22.78 30.02
C ARG A 413 -18.82 22.17 28.65
N VAL A 414 -20.03 21.66 28.43
CA VAL A 414 -20.41 20.99 27.19
C VAL A 414 -21.10 21.93 26.22
N LYS A 415 -20.75 21.84 24.92
CA LYS A 415 -21.41 22.54 23.81
C LYS A 415 -21.73 21.54 22.71
N VAL A 416 -22.95 21.60 22.21
CA VAL A 416 -23.38 20.82 21.06
C VAL A 416 -23.12 21.64 19.80
N ASP A 417 -22.43 21.06 18.83
CA ASP A 417 -22.21 21.61 17.51
C ASP A 417 -23.13 20.94 16.49
N ARG A 418 -23.71 21.73 15.61
CA ARG A 418 -24.57 21.27 14.51
C ARG A 418 -23.88 21.65 13.20
N PRO A 419 -23.05 20.76 12.66
CA PRO A 419 -22.31 21.09 11.48
C PRO A 419 -23.24 21.28 10.28
N THR A 420 -22.93 22.31 9.50
CA THR A 420 -23.58 22.60 8.21
C THR A 420 -22.53 22.68 7.12
N GLY A 421 -22.87 22.23 5.92
CA GLY A 421 -21.98 22.25 4.77
C GLY A 421 -21.11 21.01 4.61
N ASP A 422 -20.30 21.03 3.57
CA ASP A 422 -19.37 19.96 3.20
C ASP A 422 -18.23 19.81 4.20
N LYS A 423 -17.75 18.58 4.43
CA LYS A 423 -16.64 18.28 5.33
C LYS A 423 -15.33 18.99 4.93
N ALA A 424 -15.04 19.07 3.63
CA ALA A 424 -13.86 19.77 3.14
C ALA A 424 -13.94 21.28 3.43
N TRP A 425 -15.10 21.89 3.21
CA TRP A 425 -15.30 23.29 3.55
C TRP A 425 -15.13 23.58 5.05
N ARG A 426 -15.60 22.69 5.92
CA ARG A 426 -15.42 22.80 7.39
C ARG A 426 -13.97 22.66 7.84
N ALA A 427 -13.19 21.83 7.11
CA ALA A 427 -11.78 21.55 7.40
C ALA A 427 -10.84 22.66 6.86
N ASP A 428 -11.28 23.49 5.91
CA ASP A 428 -10.45 24.51 5.26
C ASP A 428 -9.78 25.47 6.24
N PRO A 429 -10.47 26.03 7.26
CA PRO A 429 -9.83 26.95 8.21
C PRO A 429 -8.72 26.26 9.04
N PHE A 430 -8.89 24.99 9.42
CA PHE A 430 -7.86 24.23 10.13
C PHE A 430 -6.70 23.88 9.20
N SER A 431 -6.98 23.49 7.96
CA SER A 431 -5.96 23.22 6.96
C SER A 431 -5.08 24.45 6.68
N SER A 432 -5.67 25.63 6.67
CA SER A 432 -4.93 26.89 6.52
C SER A 432 -3.94 27.12 7.66
N GLN A 433 -4.27 26.75 8.90
CA GLN A 433 -3.35 26.85 10.04
C GLN A 433 -2.22 25.81 9.93
N VAL A 434 -2.54 24.57 9.55
CA VAL A 434 -1.52 23.53 9.28
C VAL A 434 -0.58 24.00 8.17
N ASN A 435 -1.13 24.46 7.05
CA ASN A 435 -0.37 24.91 5.88
C ASN A 435 0.45 26.19 6.16
N GLY A 436 0.06 26.96 7.17
CA GLY A 436 0.77 28.14 7.68
C GLY A 436 1.81 27.86 8.77
N HIS A 437 2.17 26.58 9.04
CA HIS A 437 3.08 26.20 10.14
C HIS A 437 2.60 26.63 11.54
N ASN A 438 1.30 26.81 11.73
CA ASN A 438 0.72 27.29 13.00
C ASN A 438 0.14 26.17 13.86
N VAL A 439 0.46 24.92 13.55
CA VAL A 439 -0.01 23.75 14.31
C VAL A 439 1.17 22.93 14.78
N SER A 440 1.20 22.65 16.08
CA SER A 440 2.13 21.73 16.72
C SER A 440 1.38 20.50 17.26
N MET A 441 2.09 19.40 17.46
CA MET A 441 1.52 18.15 17.94
C MET A 441 2.43 17.52 18.98
N LYS A 442 1.84 16.96 20.04
CA LYS A 442 2.55 16.20 21.05
C LYS A 442 2.95 14.83 20.48
N PRO A 443 4.19 14.36 20.67
CA PRO A 443 4.58 13.00 20.31
C PRO A 443 3.77 11.95 21.08
N ALA A 444 3.10 11.05 20.32
CA ALA A 444 2.28 9.97 20.88
C ALA A 444 2.02 8.87 19.83
N ASP A 445 1.54 7.70 20.28
CA ASP A 445 1.28 6.54 19.40
C ASP A 445 0.20 6.81 18.33
N TRP A 446 -0.73 7.72 18.60
CA TRP A 446 -1.80 8.11 17.66
C TRP A 446 -1.32 9.03 16.53
N ASN A 447 -0.11 9.60 16.59
CA ASN A 447 0.38 10.58 15.62
C ASN A 447 0.35 10.07 14.18
N GLN A 448 0.82 8.84 13.95
CA GLN A 448 0.89 8.28 12.61
C GLN A 448 -0.51 8.17 11.98
N SER A 449 -1.47 7.62 12.69
CA SER A 449 -2.84 7.45 12.17
C SER A 449 -3.54 8.79 11.91
N PHE A 450 -3.27 9.80 12.73
CA PHE A 450 -3.79 11.15 12.56
C PHE A 450 -3.19 11.83 11.33
N LEU A 451 -1.87 11.81 11.19
CA LEU A 451 -1.17 12.39 10.03
C LEU A 451 -1.56 11.72 8.72
N GLU A 452 -1.75 10.39 8.71
CA GLU A 452 -2.21 9.67 7.53
C GLU A 452 -3.61 10.14 7.10
N GLU A 453 -4.54 10.28 8.03
CA GLU A 453 -5.90 10.73 7.72
C GLU A 453 -5.91 12.17 7.19
N LEU A 454 -5.13 13.10 7.79
CA LEU A 454 -4.96 14.45 7.28
C LEU A 454 -4.33 14.47 5.89
N ARG A 455 -3.27 13.69 5.68
CA ARG A 455 -2.53 13.63 4.41
C ARG A 455 -3.43 13.27 3.23
N PHE A 456 -4.36 12.35 3.46
CA PHE A 456 -5.25 11.85 2.40
C PHE A 456 -6.61 12.55 2.34
N PHE A 457 -6.93 13.43 3.27
CA PHE A 457 -8.20 14.15 3.27
C PHE A 457 -8.29 15.12 2.05
N PRO A 458 -9.44 15.21 1.34
CA PRO A 458 -10.74 14.58 1.64
C PRO A 458 -10.94 13.16 1.10
N ALA A 459 -9.96 12.57 0.43
CA ALA A 459 -10.03 11.24 -0.18
C ALA A 459 -9.67 10.10 0.79
N SER A 460 -9.37 10.38 2.07
CA SER A 460 -9.06 9.39 3.09
C SER A 460 -10.20 8.39 3.30
N THR A 461 -9.84 7.14 3.64
CA THR A 461 -10.82 6.07 3.96
C THR A 461 -11.68 6.42 5.18
N TYR A 462 -11.04 7.01 6.19
CA TYR A 462 -11.67 7.58 7.38
C TYR A 462 -11.47 9.09 7.40
N LYS A 463 -12.45 9.82 7.92
CA LYS A 463 -12.44 11.29 7.98
C LYS A 463 -12.75 11.80 9.39
N ASP A 464 -12.90 10.88 10.32
CA ASP A 464 -13.42 11.12 11.65
C ASP A 464 -12.46 11.93 12.53
N GLN A 465 -11.13 11.73 12.34
CA GLN A 465 -10.11 12.53 13.04
C GLN A 465 -10.01 13.94 12.47
N VAL A 466 -10.19 14.11 11.15
CA VAL A 466 -10.23 15.42 10.53
C VAL A 466 -11.48 16.21 10.94
N ASP A 467 -12.64 15.53 11.01
CA ASP A 467 -13.89 16.15 11.47
C ASP A 467 -13.76 16.59 12.93
N ALA A 468 -13.21 15.75 13.82
CA ALA A 468 -12.96 16.10 15.21
C ALA A 468 -11.97 17.29 15.36
N ALA A 469 -10.89 17.30 14.57
CA ALA A 469 -9.90 18.39 14.59
C ALA A 469 -10.50 19.70 14.09
N SER A 470 -11.27 19.65 13.01
CA SER A 470 -11.95 20.81 12.42
C SER A 470 -13.01 21.38 13.37
N GLY A 471 -13.79 20.51 14.02
CA GLY A 471 -14.77 20.91 15.04
C GLY A 471 -14.13 21.58 16.25
N ALA A 472 -13.02 21.01 16.76
CA ALA A 472 -12.25 21.60 17.85
C ALA A 472 -11.70 22.98 17.50
N PHE A 473 -11.10 23.11 16.29
CA PHE A 473 -10.56 24.35 15.80
C PHE A 473 -11.65 25.43 15.64
N ASN A 474 -12.75 25.11 14.98
CA ASN A 474 -13.85 26.05 14.75
C ASN A 474 -14.45 26.52 16.08
N MET A 475 -14.57 25.64 17.06
CA MET A 475 -15.06 26.01 18.40
C MET A 475 -14.10 26.95 19.13
N LEU A 476 -12.78 26.75 19.04
CA LEU A 476 -11.76 27.67 19.58
C LEU A 476 -11.80 29.03 18.88
N ALA A 477 -11.96 29.07 17.55
CA ALA A 477 -12.02 30.30 16.76
C ALA A 477 -13.27 31.14 17.07
N ILE A 478 -14.44 30.55 17.26
CA ILE A 478 -15.69 31.25 17.65
C ILE A 478 -15.54 31.87 19.03
N ILE A 479 -14.91 31.18 19.98
CA ILE A 479 -14.68 31.72 21.34
C ILE A 479 -13.75 32.93 21.28
N ARG A 480 -12.76 32.94 20.39
CA ARG A 480 -11.85 34.09 20.17
C ARG A 480 -12.60 35.33 19.68
N ARG A 481 -13.50 35.18 18.70
CA ARG A 481 -14.30 36.31 18.15
C ARG A 481 -15.20 36.97 19.19
N LYS A 482 -15.81 36.19 20.10
CA LYS A 482 -16.69 36.73 21.14
C LYS A 482 -15.94 37.53 22.22
N VAL A 483 -14.68 37.24 22.48
CA VAL A 483 -13.87 37.97 23.47
C VAL A 483 -13.28 39.25 22.85
N GLY A 484 -12.92 39.25 21.57
CA GLY A 484 -12.45 40.43 20.84
C GLY A 484 -13.53 41.47 20.52
N ALA A 485 -14.81 41.09 20.61
CA ALA A 485 -15.93 42.00 20.42
C ALA A 485 -16.40 42.71 21.74
N LEU A 486 -15.74 42.44 22.86
CA LEU A 486 -16.02 42.98 24.20
C LEU A 486 -14.89 43.91 24.72
N VAL A 487 -13.92 44.27 23.86
CA VAL A 487 -12.84 45.25 24.17
C VAL A 487 -12.97 46.50 23.27
#